data_482ef0b4ca5ec4a77b18de20f5d8467d
#
_entry.id   482ef0b4ca5ec4a77b18de20f5d8467d
#
_cell.length_a   1.000
_cell.length_b   1.000
_cell.length_c   1.000
_cell.angle_alpha   90.00
_cell.angle_beta   90.00
_cell.angle_gamma   90.00
#
_symmetry.space_group_name_H-M   'P 1'
#
loop_
_entity.id
_entity.type
_entity.pdbx_description
1 polymer ?
#
loop_
_entity_poly.entity_id
_entity_poly.type
_entity_poly.pdbx_seq_one_letter_code
_entity_poly.pdbx_strand_id
1 'polypeptide(L)'
;NIARCCYVDFLNTGPAVAKTLRTRVARSPAIARISGIAVVEIVVRDNAAVGAAGIDMDTGAPVTIAAGAVVLAAGGLTGIYRRNSASANMGGDAYALALRAGAELVDMEFVQFFPIGHLAPRLVGMDPIMWDPFRYKLGGRLLNGDFEEFIDRYGASDFGKYTAMRDVTSFAIIKEVAAKRGSPHGGAWLSFEHVPEDDLRRAFGPVIDRL
;
A
#
# COMPACT_ATOMS: atom_id res chain seq x y z
N ASN A 1 22.49 -17.11 8.42
CA ASN A 1 21.30 -16.39 7.94
C ASN A 1 21.68 -15.41 6.85
N ILE A 2 21.30 -15.73 5.62
CA ILE A 2 21.49 -14.78 4.51
C ILE A 2 20.37 -13.76 4.61
N ALA A 3 20.74 -12.47 4.73
CA ALA A 3 19.77 -11.39 4.67
C ALA A 3 19.12 -11.38 3.27
N ARG A 4 17.80 -11.59 3.21
CA ARG A 4 17.04 -11.64 1.96
C ARG A 4 16.39 -10.32 1.58
N CYS A 5 16.45 -9.32 2.46
CA CYS A 5 15.91 -8.00 2.21
C CYS A 5 17.02 -7.01 1.94
N CYS A 6 16.96 -6.38 0.78
CA CYS A 6 17.81 -5.27 0.43
C CYS A 6 17.04 -3.97 0.60
N TYR A 7 17.59 -3.00 1.31
CA TYR A 7 17.01 -1.68 1.47
C TYR A 7 18.11 -0.62 1.53
N VAL A 8 17.78 0.60 1.18
CA VAL A 8 18.73 1.74 1.24
C VAL A 8 18.71 2.34 2.64
N ASP A 9 17.54 2.76 3.04
CA ASP A 9 17.21 3.23 4.37
C ASP A 9 15.68 3.14 4.58
N PHE A 10 15.23 3.57 5.75
CA PHE A 10 13.87 3.41 6.18
C PHE A 10 12.81 4.07 5.26
N LEU A 11 13.09 5.28 4.76
CA LEU A 11 12.12 6.05 3.98
C LEU A 11 12.40 6.04 2.47
N ASN A 12 13.63 5.75 2.07
CA ASN A 12 14.10 6.02 0.72
C ASN A 12 14.23 4.77 -0.16
N THR A 13 13.96 3.58 0.37
CA THR A 13 14.10 2.34 -0.41
C THR A 13 13.21 2.34 -1.66
N GLY A 14 11.92 2.63 -1.52
CA GLY A 14 11.00 2.72 -2.66
C GLY A 14 11.41 3.79 -3.67
N PRO A 15 11.64 5.04 -3.26
CA PRO A 15 12.16 6.09 -4.12
C PRO A 15 13.49 5.74 -4.81
N ALA A 16 14.43 5.08 -4.12
CA ALA A 16 15.71 4.65 -4.68
C ALA A 16 15.53 3.59 -5.78
N VAL A 17 14.69 2.59 -5.54
CA VAL A 17 14.35 1.57 -6.54
C VAL A 17 13.70 2.21 -7.77
N ALA A 18 12.69 3.06 -7.57
CA ALA A 18 12.01 3.76 -8.65
C ALA A 18 12.98 4.64 -9.45
N LYS A 19 13.85 5.40 -8.79
CA LYS A 19 14.87 6.22 -9.45
C LYS A 19 15.84 5.37 -10.29
N THR A 20 16.31 4.25 -9.73
CA THR A 20 17.25 3.36 -10.41
C THR A 20 16.63 2.77 -11.67
N LEU A 21 15.41 2.25 -11.58
CA LEU A 21 14.69 1.66 -12.72
C LEU A 21 14.37 2.71 -13.77
N ARG A 22 13.86 3.88 -13.39
CA ARG A 22 13.59 4.99 -14.32
C ARG A 22 14.85 5.44 -15.05
N THR A 23 15.98 5.53 -14.36
CA THR A 23 17.27 5.87 -14.95
C THR A 23 17.70 4.80 -15.95
N ARG A 24 17.53 3.52 -15.61
CA ARG A 24 17.85 2.41 -16.51
C ARG A 24 17.00 2.43 -17.78
N VAL A 25 15.69 2.64 -17.65
CA VAL A 25 14.76 2.79 -18.78
C VAL A 25 15.19 3.96 -19.67
N ALA A 26 15.47 5.13 -19.07
CA ALA A 26 15.86 6.32 -19.83
C ALA A 26 17.18 6.18 -20.61
N ARG A 27 18.08 5.31 -20.11
CA ARG A 27 19.38 5.03 -20.75
C ARG A 27 19.35 3.87 -21.74
N SER A 28 18.23 3.18 -21.86
CA SER A 28 18.11 2.04 -22.77
C SER A 28 17.54 2.47 -24.12
N PRO A 29 18.32 2.45 -25.21
CA PRO A 29 17.84 2.83 -26.53
C PRO A 29 16.80 1.87 -27.11
N ALA A 30 16.71 0.66 -26.57
CA ALA A 30 15.73 -0.35 -26.96
C ALA A 30 14.34 -0.13 -26.34
N ILE A 31 14.19 0.84 -25.42
CA ILE A 31 12.93 1.11 -24.73
C ILE A 31 12.40 2.48 -25.16
N ALA A 32 11.33 2.48 -25.94
CA ALA A 32 10.56 3.69 -26.23
C ALA A 32 9.57 3.95 -25.10
N ARG A 33 9.64 5.14 -24.48
CA ARG A 33 8.69 5.56 -23.45
C ARG A 33 7.65 6.49 -24.04
N ILE A 34 6.39 6.06 -24.01
CA ILE A 34 5.24 6.84 -24.43
C ILE A 34 4.50 7.28 -23.17
N SER A 35 4.27 8.59 -23.02
CA SER A 35 3.57 9.19 -21.88
C SER A 35 2.26 9.82 -22.35
N GLY A 36 1.36 10.12 -21.42
CA GLY A 36 0.11 10.83 -21.73
C GLY A 36 -0.96 9.97 -22.43
N ILE A 37 -0.79 8.66 -22.47
CA ILE A 37 -1.80 7.75 -23.04
C ILE A 37 -2.58 7.08 -21.94
N ALA A 38 -3.90 7.27 -21.93
CA ALA A 38 -4.83 6.47 -21.14
C ALA A 38 -5.19 5.21 -21.92
N VAL A 39 -4.60 4.08 -21.53
CA VAL A 39 -4.93 2.77 -22.14
C VAL A 39 -6.29 2.33 -21.65
N VAL A 40 -7.21 2.06 -22.56
CA VAL A 40 -8.60 1.69 -22.25
C VAL A 40 -8.94 0.26 -22.65
N GLU A 41 -8.11 -0.37 -23.50
CA GLU A 41 -8.35 -1.71 -24.01
C GLU A 41 -7.05 -2.45 -24.31
N ILE A 42 -7.01 -3.74 -24.04
CA ILE A 42 -6.04 -4.68 -24.61
C ILE A 42 -6.66 -5.31 -25.83
N VAL A 43 -6.09 -5.07 -26.97
CA VAL A 43 -6.60 -5.57 -28.24
C VAL A 43 -6.30 -7.06 -28.35
N VAL A 44 -7.34 -7.88 -28.47
CA VAL A 44 -7.24 -9.33 -28.60
C VAL A 44 -7.73 -9.74 -30.00
N ARG A 45 -6.98 -10.60 -30.70
CA ARG A 45 -7.35 -11.21 -31.94
C ARG A 45 -6.94 -12.69 -31.93
N ASP A 46 -7.82 -13.56 -32.35
CA ASP A 46 -7.58 -15.01 -32.38
C ASP A 46 -7.04 -15.55 -31.01
N ASN A 47 -7.65 -15.10 -29.91
CA ASN A 47 -7.29 -15.43 -28.55
C ASN A 47 -5.85 -15.04 -28.14
N ALA A 48 -5.24 -14.07 -28.81
CA ALA A 48 -3.92 -13.53 -28.52
C ALA A 48 -3.97 -12.00 -28.32
N ALA A 49 -3.26 -11.49 -27.35
CA ALA A 49 -3.08 -10.05 -27.22
C ALA A 49 -2.14 -9.55 -28.32
N VAL A 50 -2.64 -8.65 -29.16
CA VAL A 50 -1.90 -8.10 -30.32
C VAL A 50 -1.56 -6.61 -30.13
N GLY A 51 -1.89 -6.03 -29.00
CA GLY A 51 -1.58 -4.63 -28.71
C GLY A 51 -2.50 -4.01 -27.69
N ALA A 52 -2.51 -2.70 -27.64
CA ALA A 52 -3.36 -1.90 -26.78
C ALA A 52 -3.98 -0.73 -27.54
N ALA A 53 -5.16 -0.29 -27.12
CA ALA A 53 -5.79 0.92 -27.60
C ALA A 53 -6.01 1.89 -26.42
N GLY A 54 -5.98 3.18 -26.72
CA GLY A 54 -6.09 4.22 -25.70
C GLY A 54 -6.45 5.56 -26.30
N ILE A 55 -6.38 6.57 -25.45
CA ILE A 55 -6.65 7.95 -25.80
C ILE A 55 -5.44 8.79 -25.39
N ASP A 56 -4.97 9.60 -26.29
CA ASP A 56 -4.00 10.65 -25.97
C ASP A 56 -4.67 11.68 -25.08
N MET A 57 -4.15 11.89 -23.87
CA MET A 57 -4.77 12.72 -22.85
C MET A 57 -4.65 14.23 -23.14
N ASP A 58 -3.72 14.61 -24.00
CA ASP A 58 -3.50 16.02 -24.34
C ASP A 58 -4.41 16.44 -25.50
N THR A 59 -4.60 15.54 -26.48
CA THR A 59 -5.33 15.84 -27.71
C THR A 59 -6.73 15.23 -27.79
N GLY A 60 -7.01 14.24 -26.96
CA GLY A 60 -8.24 13.42 -27.03
C GLY A 60 -8.27 12.44 -28.22
N ALA A 61 -7.20 12.35 -28.99
CA ALA A 61 -7.15 11.48 -30.16
C ALA A 61 -7.03 10.00 -29.78
N PRO A 62 -7.65 9.08 -30.54
CA PRO A 62 -7.46 7.64 -30.33
C PRO A 62 -6.06 7.23 -30.72
N VAL A 63 -5.46 6.33 -29.94
CA VAL A 63 -4.13 5.77 -30.14
C VAL A 63 -4.21 4.25 -30.14
N THR A 64 -3.53 3.62 -31.10
CA THR A 64 -3.39 2.16 -31.14
C THR A 64 -1.91 1.80 -31.18
N ILE A 65 -1.52 0.85 -30.33
CA ILE A 65 -0.16 0.35 -30.24
C ILE A 65 -0.18 -1.13 -30.56
N ALA A 66 0.43 -1.51 -31.71
CA ALA A 66 0.60 -2.91 -32.06
C ALA A 66 1.80 -3.50 -31.31
N ALA A 67 1.63 -4.68 -30.74
CA ALA A 67 2.68 -5.37 -29.99
C ALA A 67 2.49 -6.89 -30.07
N GLY A 68 3.60 -7.63 -30.10
CA GLY A 68 3.57 -9.09 -30.04
C GLY A 68 3.28 -9.67 -28.67
N ALA A 69 3.36 -8.85 -27.60
CA ALA A 69 2.98 -9.20 -26.25
C ALA A 69 2.65 -7.93 -25.47
N VAL A 70 1.78 -8.06 -24.47
CA VAL A 70 1.41 -6.96 -23.56
C VAL A 70 1.66 -7.37 -22.12
N VAL A 71 2.38 -6.55 -21.36
CA VAL A 71 2.57 -6.71 -19.93
C VAL A 71 1.74 -5.68 -19.19
N LEU A 72 0.78 -6.13 -18.39
CA LEU A 72 0.00 -5.28 -17.51
C LEU A 72 0.74 -5.05 -16.19
N ALA A 73 1.20 -3.82 -15.97
CA ALA A 73 1.90 -3.40 -14.76
C ALA A 73 1.31 -2.09 -14.18
N ALA A 74 -0.01 -1.92 -14.31
CA ALA A 74 -0.72 -0.70 -13.97
C ALA A 74 -1.13 -0.58 -12.47
N GLY A 75 -0.48 -1.37 -11.60
CA GLY A 75 -0.70 -1.31 -10.15
C GLY A 75 -1.92 -2.10 -9.69
N GLY A 76 -2.28 -1.88 -8.42
CA GLY A 76 -3.36 -2.58 -7.74
C GLY A 76 -4.69 -1.84 -7.77
N LEU A 77 -5.61 -2.29 -6.91
CA LEU A 77 -6.97 -1.73 -6.84
C LEU A 77 -7.31 -1.12 -5.46
N THR A 78 -6.34 -0.95 -4.59
CA THR A 78 -6.57 -0.47 -3.22
C THR A 78 -7.18 0.93 -3.15
N GLY A 79 -7.04 1.74 -4.21
CA GLY A 79 -7.65 3.07 -4.31
C GLY A 79 -9.19 3.09 -4.30
N ILE A 80 -9.85 1.94 -4.54
CA ILE A 80 -11.32 1.84 -4.45
C ILE A 80 -11.85 1.86 -3.02
N TYR A 81 -10.97 1.60 -2.03
CA TYR A 81 -11.37 1.62 -0.63
C TYR A 81 -11.26 3.03 -0.06
N ARG A 82 -12.25 3.43 0.75
CA ARG A 82 -12.33 4.77 1.35
C ARG A 82 -11.10 5.12 2.20
N ARG A 83 -10.58 4.15 2.97
CA ARG A 83 -9.38 4.31 3.79
C ARG A 83 -8.30 3.44 3.19
N ASN A 84 -7.36 4.06 2.53
CA ASN A 84 -6.25 3.39 1.89
C ASN A 84 -4.99 4.27 1.91
N SER A 85 -3.84 3.65 1.71
CA SER A 85 -2.55 4.31 1.56
C SER A 85 -2.03 4.26 0.11
N ALA A 86 -2.91 3.96 -0.83
CA ALA A 86 -2.55 3.86 -2.24
C ALA A 86 -2.34 5.24 -2.88
N SER A 87 -1.56 5.27 -3.94
CA SER A 87 -1.55 6.44 -4.82
C SER A 87 -2.87 6.54 -5.59
N ALA A 88 -3.24 7.76 -6.00
CA ALA A 88 -4.52 8.04 -6.66
C ALA A 88 -4.78 7.23 -7.94
N ASN A 89 -3.72 6.71 -8.57
CA ASN A 89 -3.79 5.92 -9.80
C ASN A 89 -3.92 4.40 -9.56
N MET A 90 -4.18 3.95 -8.33
CA MET A 90 -4.40 2.52 -8.03
C MET A 90 -5.89 2.18 -8.01
N GLY A 91 -6.58 2.48 -9.10
CA GLY A 91 -8.02 2.31 -9.26
C GLY A 91 -8.48 0.91 -9.71
N GLY A 92 -7.54 0.00 -9.98
CA GLY A 92 -7.86 -1.36 -10.45
C GLY A 92 -7.99 -1.50 -11.96
N ASP A 93 -7.55 -0.51 -12.73
CA ASP A 93 -7.65 -0.52 -14.20
C ASP A 93 -7.01 -1.74 -14.84
N ALA A 94 -5.88 -2.22 -14.30
CA ALA A 94 -5.21 -3.44 -14.79
C ALA A 94 -6.13 -4.67 -14.71
N TYR A 95 -6.89 -4.82 -13.63
CA TYR A 95 -7.83 -5.92 -13.47
C TYR A 95 -8.98 -5.83 -14.49
N ALA A 96 -9.52 -4.63 -14.67
CA ALA A 96 -10.59 -4.41 -15.63
C ALA A 96 -10.13 -4.65 -17.09
N LEU A 97 -8.93 -4.21 -17.43
CA LEU A 97 -8.31 -4.46 -18.73
C LEU A 97 -8.06 -5.95 -18.97
N ALA A 98 -7.52 -6.65 -17.98
CA ALA A 98 -7.26 -8.07 -18.04
C ALA A 98 -8.55 -8.88 -18.22
N LEU A 99 -9.57 -8.60 -17.40
CA LEU A 99 -10.86 -9.30 -17.47
C LEU A 99 -11.54 -9.11 -18.83
N ARG A 100 -11.56 -7.87 -19.37
CA ARG A 100 -12.10 -7.59 -20.70
C ARG A 100 -11.32 -8.27 -21.83
N ALA A 101 -10.02 -8.48 -21.63
CA ALA A 101 -9.18 -9.22 -22.56
C ALA A 101 -9.35 -10.75 -22.47
N GLY A 102 -10.22 -11.25 -21.58
CA GLY A 102 -10.50 -12.67 -21.41
C GLY A 102 -9.60 -13.38 -20.39
N ALA A 103 -8.84 -12.66 -19.57
CA ALA A 103 -8.05 -13.25 -18.50
C ALA A 103 -8.95 -13.68 -17.32
N GLU A 104 -8.59 -14.78 -16.69
CA GLU A 104 -9.21 -15.21 -15.43
C GLU A 104 -8.60 -14.44 -14.26
N LEU A 105 -9.47 -14.06 -13.30
CA LEU A 105 -9.05 -13.44 -12.05
C LEU A 105 -9.19 -14.47 -10.93
N VAL A 106 -8.15 -14.60 -10.11
CA VAL A 106 -8.07 -15.58 -9.03
C VAL A 106 -7.86 -14.88 -7.71
N ASP A 107 -8.45 -15.39 -6.65
CA ASP A 107 -8.26 -14.94 -5.26
C ASP A 107 -8.61 -13.45 -5.03
N MET A 108 -9.57 -12.92 -5.77
CA MET A 108 -9.95 -11.50 -5.70
C MET A 108 -10.62 -11.11 -4.39
N GLU A 109 -11.11 -12.08 -3.62
CA GLU A 109 -11.66 -11.90 -2.27
C GLU A 109 -10.58 -11.65 -1.21
N PHE A 110 -9.33 -11.99 -1.47
CA PHE A 110 -8.24 -11.80 -0.52
C PHE A 110 -7.72 -10.36 -0.56
N VAL A 111 -8.25 -9.53 0.33
CA VAL A 111 -7.83 -8.15 0.52
C VAL A 111 -7.14 -8.02 1.87
N GLN A 112 -5.87 -7.60 1.87
CA GLN A 112 -5.17 -7.31 3.12
C GLN A 112 -5.43 -5.88 3.55
N PHE A 113 -6.04 -5.72 4.73
CA PHE A 113 -6.13 -4.44 5.41
C PHE A 113 -4.92 -4.25 6.33
N PHE A 114 -4.16 -3.20 6.07
CA PHE A 114 -3.07 -2.79 6.93
C PHE A 114 -3.65 -2.12 8.18
N PRO A 115 -3.29 -2.56 9.39
CA PRO A 115 -3.99 -2.13 10.61
C PRO A 115 -3.71 -0.68 11.01
N ILE A 116 -2.70 -0.06 10.45
CA ILE A 116 -2.22 1.25 10.86
C ILE A 116 -2.35 2.23 9.69
N GLY A 117 -3.13 3.27 9.93
CA GLY A 117 -3.26 4.45 9.10
C GLY A 117 -3.49 5.65 10.01
N HIS A 118 -2.84 6.77 9.72
CA HIS A 118 -2.98 7.98 10.52
C HIS A 118 -4.33 8.65 10.26
N LEU A 119 -5.21 8.67 11.24
CA LEU A 119 -6.57 9.17 11.11
C LEU A 119 -6.73 10.64 11.54
N ALA A 120 -5.88 11.12 12.45
CA ALA A 120 -5.95 12.45 13.01
C ALA A 120 -4.57 13.13 13.04
N PRO A 121 -4.51 14.45 12.82
CA PRO A 121 -5.61 15.38 12.54
C PRO A 121 -6.24 15.21 11.16
N ARG A 122 -5.68 14.38 10.30
CA ARG A 122 -6.19 14.04 8.96
C ARG A 122 -5.77 12.64 8.55
N LEU A 123 -6.51 12.00 7.67
CA LEU A 123 -6.07 10.77 7.04
C LEU A 123 -4.86 11.07 6.13
N VAL A 124 -3.72 10.51 6.46
CA VAL A 124 -2.50 10.61 5.65
C VAL A 124 -2.25 9.26 5.00
N GLY A 125 -2.28 9.23 3.68
CA GLY A 125 -2.15 8.01 2.89
C GLY A 125 -0.79 7.32 3.02
N MET A 126 0.28 8.09 3.18
CA MET A 126 1.64 7.59 3.32
C MET A 126 2.31 8.26 4.52
N ASP A 127 2.03 7.76 5.72
CA ASP A 127 2.71 8.20 6.92
C ASP A 127 3.85 7.22 7.25
N PRO A 128 5.09 7.70 7.45
CA PRO A 128 6.22 6.85 7.79
C PRO A 128 6.07 6.09 9.12
N ILE A 129 5.19 6.52 10.02
CA ILE A 129 4.86 5.80 11.26
C ILE A 129 3.96 4.59 11.03
N MET A 130 3.37 4.45 9.87
CA MET A 130 2.57 3.29 9.50
C MET A 130 3.36 1.98 9.41
N TRP A 131 4.63 1.99 9.72
CA TRP A 131 5.50 0.84 9.54
C TRP A 131 5.33 -0.20 10.63
N ASP A 132 4.71 -1.27 10.23
CA ASP A 132 4.46 -2.46 11.01
C ASP A 132 5.68 -3.01 11.78
N PRO A 133 6.87 -3.18 11.13
CA PRO A 133 8.05 -3.66 11.83
C PRO A 133 8.52 -2.75 12.96
N PHE A 134 8.29 -1.44 12.84
CA PHE A 134 8.72 -0.48 13.88
C PHE A 134 7.77 -0.46 15.07
N ARG A 135 6.49 -0.58 14.84
CA ARG A 135 5.51 -0.75 15.91
C ARG A 135 5.90 -1.91 16.83
N TYR A 136 6.19 -3.05 16.25
CA TYR A 136 6.52 -4.24 17.03
C TYR A 136 7.92 -4.21 17.64
N LYS A 137 8.92 -3.74 16.89
CA LYS A 137 10.30 -3.65 17.38
C LYS A 137 10.49 -2.67 18.51
N LEU A 138 9.70 -1.59 18.53
CA LEU A 138 9.75 -0.57 19.56
C LEU A 138 8.72 -0.80 20.67
N GLY A 139 7.91 -1.84 20.57
CA GLY A 139 6.91 -2.17 21.58
C GLY A 139 5.71 -1.22 21.59
N GLY A 140 5.34 -0.64 20.44
CA GLY A 140 4.14 0.20 20.34
C GLY A 140 2.89 -0.54 20.81
N ARG A 141 2.05 0.12 21.63
CA ARG A 141 0.85 -0.42 22.23
C ARG A 141 -0.39 0.09 21.53
N LEU A 142 -1.32 -0.82 21.20
CA LEU A 142 -2.64 -0.44 20.70
C LEU A 142 -3.60 -0.31 21.86
N LEU A 143 -4.15 0.92 22.01
CA LEU A 143 -5.10 1.25 23.05
C LEU A 143 -6.44 1.61 22.40
N ASN A 144 -7.54 1.22 23.05
CA ASN A 144 -8.90 1.61 22.64
C ASN A 144 -9.21 3.05 23.08
N GLY A 145 -10.47 3.48 22.95
CA GLY A 145 -10.92 4.82 23.38
C GLY A 145 -10.84 5.06 24.87
N ASP A 146 -10.85 4.01 25.67
CA ASP A 146 -10.74 4.04 27.12
C ASP A 146 -9.27 3.89 27.61
N PHE A 147 -8.32 3.95 26.67
CA PHE A 147 -6.89 3.75 26.91
C PHE A 147 -6.50 2.37 27.43
N GLU A 148 -7.32 1.36 27.17
CA GLU A 148 -7.02 -0.04 27.50
C GLU A 148 -6.33 -0.76 26.34
N GLU A 149 -5.34 -1.60 26.65
CA GLU A 149 -4.79 -2.56 25.70
C GLU A 149 -5.83 -3.64 25.42
N PHE A 150 -6.14 -3.91 24.16
CA PHE A 150 -7.26 -4.77 23.78
C PHE A 150 -6.89 -5.96 22.91
N ILE A 151 -5.69 -5.97 22.35
CA ILE A 151 -5.32 -6.93 21.30
C ILE A 151 -5.39 -8.39 21.77
N ASP A 152 -5.10 -8.64 23.04
CA ASP A 152 -5.14 -9.97 23.63
C ASP A 152 -6.57 -10.56 23.69
N ARG A 153 -7.59 -9.70 23.72
CA ARG A 153 -9.01 -10.14 23.69
C ARG A 153 -9.39 -10.80 22.36
N TYR A 154 -8.56 -10.65 21.33
CA TYR A 154 -8.79 -11.10 19.96
C TYR A 154 -7.82 -12.17 19.49
N GLY A 155 -7.15 -12.88 20.43
CA GLY A 155 -6.32 -14.04 20.12
C GLY A 155 -4.88 -13.71 19.69
N ALA A 156 -4.38 -12.54 20.05
CA ALA A 156 -3.01 -12.16 19.71
C ALA A 156 -1.95 -12.67 20.70
N SER A 157 -2.35 -13.32 21.79
CA SER A 157 -1.48 -13.82 22.87
C SER A 157 -0.45 -14.86 22.40
N ASP A 158 -0.76 -15.62 21.36
CA ASP A 158 0.09 -16.70 20.86
C ASP A 158 1.38 -16.23 20.19
N PHE A 159 1.45 -14.93 19.82
CA PHE A 159 2.58 -14.33 19.09
C PHE A 159 3.38 -13.32 19.91
N GLY A 160 3.07 -13.20 21.19
CA GLY A 160 3.64 -12.15 22.05
C GLY A 160 2.88 -10.82 21.96
N LYS A 161 2.87 -10.08 23.06
CA LYS A 161 1.99 -8.91 23.32
C LYS A 161 2.01 -7.82 22.25
N TYR A 162 3.10 -7.72 21.47
CA TYR A 162 3.29 -6.65 20.47
C TYR A 162 3.56 -7.17 19.07
N THR A 163 3.29 -8.45 18.79
CA THR A 163 3.62 -9.11 17.52
C THR A 163 2.39 -9.69 16.81
N ALA A 164 1.21 -9.18 17.10
CA ALA A 164 -0.02 -9.65 16.47
C ALA A 164 0.04 -9.53 14.93
N MET A 165 -0.51 -10.52 14.25
CA MET A 165 -0.63 -10.51 12.79
C MET A 165 -1.50 -9.35 12.32
N ARG A 166 -1.31 -8.92 11.07
CA ARG A 166 -1.99 -7.74 10.50
C ARG A 166 -3.49 -7.89 10.45
N ASP A 167 -3.98 -9.06 10.06
CA ASP A 167 -5.39 -9.42 9.97
C ASP A 167 -6.05 -9.41 11.34
N VAL A 168 -5.43 -10.05 12.34
CA VAL A 168 -5.91 -10.03 13.73
C VAL A 168 -5.97 -8.60 14.27
N THR A 169 -4.93 -7.81 14.02
CA THR A 169 -4.88 -6.42 14.48
C THR A 169 -5.96 -5.56 13.81
N SER A 170 -6.14 -5.68 12.51
CA SER A 170 -7.17 -4.95 11.77
C SER A 170 -8.57 -5.34 12.25
N PHE A 171 -8.81 -6.64 12.44
CA PHE A 171 -10.06 -7.17 12.96
C PHE A 171 -10.36 -6.63 14.37
N ALA A 172 -9.37 -6.67 15.26
CA ALA A 172 -9.50 -6.19 16.63
C ALA A 172 -9.87 -4.69 16.69
N ILE A 173 -9.19 -3.85 15.89
CA ILE A 173 -9.50 -2.42 15.80
C ILE A 173 -10.94 -2.21 15.34
N ILE A 174 -11.37 -2.90 14.29
CA ILE A 174 -12.75 -2.79 13.77
C ILE A 174 -13.76 -3.21 14.84
N LYS A 175 -13.48 -4.28 15.58
CA LYS A 175 -14.37 -4.76 16.66
C LYS A 175 -14.49 -3.77 17.81
N GLU A 176 -13.38 -3.15 18.24
CA GLU A 176 -13.41 -2.11 19.27
C GLU A 176 -14.22 -0.89 18.80
N VAL A 177 -14.02 -0.45 17.55
CA VAL A 177 -14.78 0.66 16.98
C VAL A 177 -16.27 0.33 16.88
N ALA A 178 -16.62 -0.85 16.39
CA ALA A 178 -18.02 -1.30 16.30
C ALA A 178 -18.69 -1.42 17.68
N ALA A 179 -17.94 -1.79 18.71
CA ALA A 179 -18.41 -1.85 20.09
C ALA A 179 -18.45 -0.48 20.80
N LYS A 180 -18.20 0.62 20.06
CA LYS A 180 -18.14 2.00 20.57
C LYS A 180 -17.01 2.24 21.59
N ARG A 181 -16.01 1.41 21.60
CA ARG A 181 -14.77 1.56 22.38
C ARG A 181 -13.60 2.06 21.54
N GLY A 182 -13.84 2.49 20.30
CA GLY A 182 -12.82 3.10 19.47
C GLY A 182 -12.44 4.51 19.94
N SER A 183 -11.32 5.02 19.44
CA SER A 183 -10.92 6.41 19.65
C SER A 183 -11.94 7.37 19.03
N PRO A 184 -11.98 8.66 19.45
CA PRO A 184 -12.88 9.66 18.87
C PRO A 184 -12.76 9.81 17.34
N HIS A 185 -11.64 9.38 16.78
CA HIS A 185 -11.38 9.43 15.32
C HIS A 185 -11.82 8.16 14.56
N GLY A 186 -12.47 7.20 15.24
CA GLY A 186 -12.95 5.95 14.63
C GLY A 186 -11.84 4.94 14.33
N GLY A 187 -10.89 4.82 15.22
CA GLY A 187 -9.79 3.88 15.19
C GLY A 187 -9.33 3.50 16.58
N ALA A 188 -8.04 3.27 16.75
CA ALA A 188 -7.37 3.01 18.00
C ALA A 188 -6.20 3.99 18.19
N TRP A 189 -5.67 4.07 19.39
CA TRP A 189 -4.44 4.79 19.67
C TRP A 189 -3.24 3.87 19.50
N LEU A 190 -2.20 4.34 18.84
CA LEU A 190 -0.90 3.70 18.82
C LEU A 190 0.02 4.50 19.76
N SER A 191 0.25 3.95 20.96
CA SER A 191 1.02 4.63 22.02
C SER A 191 2.47 4.13 22.05
N PHE A 192 3.38 5.08 22.16
CA PHE A 192 4.80 4.86 22.46
C PHE A 192 5.22 5.57 23.76
N GLU A 193 4.28 6.01 24.56
CA GLU A 193 4.51 6.80 25.78
C GLU A 193 5.48 6.12 26.76
N HIS A 194 5.49 4.80 26.79
CA HIS A 194 6.39 4.00 27.63
C HIS A 194 7.81 3.82 27.07
N VAL A 195 8.05 4.30 25.83
CA VAL A 195 9.35 4.20 25.17
C VAL A 195 10.13 5.51 25.38
N PRO A 196 11.41 5.45 25.79
CA PRO A 196 12.22 6.65 25.94
C PRO A 196 12.29 7.47 24.66
N GLU A 197 12.20 8.79 24.77
CA GLU A 197 12.21 9.70 23.62
C GLU A 197 13.47 9.53 22.74
N ASP A 198 14.62 9.32 23.35
CA ASP A 198 15.88 9.10 22.63
C ASP A 198 15.83 7.83 21.77
N ASP A 199 15.13 6.79 22.20
CA ASP A 199 14.95 5.56 21.41
C ASP A 199 13.99 5.80 20.25
N LEU A 200 12.93 6.57 20.47
CA LEU A 200 12.01 6.98 19.40
C LEU A 200 12.72 7.85 18.36
N ARG A 201 13.50 8.85 18.80
CA ARG A 201 14.27 9.71 17.90
C ARG A 201 15.31 8.94 17.12
N ARG A 202 15.97 7.98 17.74
CA ARG A 202 16.94 7.09 17.07
C ARG A 202 16.28 6.21 16.01
N ALA A 203 15.08 5.73 16.29
CA ALA A 203 14.34 4.84 15.38
C ALA A 203 13.63 5.58 14.24
N PHE A 204 12.97 6.69 14.53
CA PHE A 204 12.15 7.44 13.58
C PHE A 204 12.87 8.65 12.98
N GLY A 205 13.96 9.10 13.60
CA GLY A 205 14.70 10.27 13.14
C GLY A 205 13.83 11.54 13.01
N PRO A 206 14.03 12.34 11.95
CA PRO A 206 13.31 13.59 11.75
C PRO A 206 11.80 13.45 11.55
N VAL A 207 11.32 12.21 11.41
CA VAL A 207 9.88 11.95 11.22
C VAL A 207 9.09 12.30 12.47
N ILE A 208 9.68 12.07 13.64
CA ILE A 208 9.02 12.36 14.92
C ILE A 208 8.70 13.86 15.08
N ASP A 209 9.46 14.72 14.45
CA ASP A 209 9.26 16.18 14.50
C ASP A 209 8.09 16.64 13.59
N ARG A 210 7.50 15.74 12.82
CA ARG A 210 6.39 16.00 11.89
C ARG A 210 5.04 15.50 12.39
N LEU A 211 5.05 14.88 13.55
CA LEU A 211 3.89 14.31 14.21
C LEU A 211 3.35 15.24 15.28
#